data_8ca0eed0071d5c6ca18751d1bf79e4d3
#
_entry.id   8ca0eed0071d5c6ca18751d1bf79e4d3
#
_cell.length_a   1.000
_cell.length_b   1.000
_cell.length_c   1.000
_cell.angle_alpha   90.00
_cell.angle_beta   90.00
_cell.angle_gamma   90.00
#
_symmetry.space_group_name_H-M   'P 1'
#
loop_
_entity.id
_entity.type
_entity.pdbx_description
1 polymer ?
#
loop_
_entity_poly.entity_id
_entity_poly.type
_entity_poly.pdbx_seq_one_letter_code
_entity_poly.pdbx_strand_id
1 'polypeptide(L)'
;TDFEDYGLKLMDHNVLLPTSERAAAIREDALAVAQGAGLELVDDEALALENAGLTEWPTVLMGTFDQEFLDVPEECLITSMKAHQKCFSLRDPKTGRMANRFLCVTNLIAADGGEQIIAGNEKVIRARLADAKFFWEQDLDHPLDEMAAKLENITFHAKFGSQKDRVERIAELAHQIAGSVDADPDSARRAAQLCKADLVSEMVGEFPELQGLMGRYY
;
A
#
# COMPACT_ATOMS: atom_id res chain seq x y z
N THR A 1 -9.45 34.55 28.70
CA THR A 1 -9.34 33.33 27.89
C THR A 1 -10.03 33.57 26.55
N ASP A 2 -9.25 33.79 25.53
CA ASP A 2 -9.68 33.85 24.14
C ASP A 2 -9.20 32.59 23.39
N PHE A 3 -9.45 32.53 22.09
CA PHE A 3 -9.07 31.38 21.29
C PHE A 3 -7.55 31.20 21.14
N GLU A 4 -6.81 32.34 21.11
CA GLU A 4 -5.33 32.31 21.04
C GLU A 4 -4.72 31.73 22.31
N ASP A 5 -5.21 32.18 23.49
CA ASP A 5 -4.80 31.63 24.79
C ASP A 5 -5.12 30.14 24.94
N TYR A 6 -6.25 29.67 24.37
CA TYR A 6 -6.62 28.27 24.32
C TYR A 6 -5.62 27.44 23.51
N GLY A 7 -5.29 27.87 22.30
CA GLY A 7 -4.31 27.21 21.45
C GLY A 7 -2.93 27.09 22.07
N LEU A 8 -2.42 28.16 22.66
CA LEU A 8 -1.13 28.17 23.35
C LEU A 8 -1.11 27.19 24.53
N LYS A 9 -2.16 27.16 25.34
CA LYS A 9 -2.27 26.21 26.47
C LYS A 9 -2.31 24.75 26.00
N LEU A 10 -2.96 24.45 24.90
CA LEU A 10 -2.96 23.10 24.32
C LEU A 10 -1.55 22.72 23.85
N MET A 11 -0.84 23.62 23.21
CA MET A 11 0.54 23.42 22.76
C MET A 11 1.49 23.15 23.93
N ASP A 12 1.33 23.88 25.07
CA ASP A 12 2.09 23.63 26.29
C ASP A 12 1.82 22.22 26.90
N HIS A 13 0.70 21.61 26.53
CA HIS A 13 0.32 20.25 26.93
C HIS A 13 0.49 19.21 25.80
N ASN A 14 1.34 19.48 24.82
CA ASN A 14 1.62 18.61 23.68
C ASN A 14 0.35 18.26 22.86
N VAL A 15 -0.47 19.28 22.59
CA VAL A 15 -1.61 19.16 21.68
C VAL A 15 -1.49 20.22 20.58
N LEU A 16 -1.17 19.79 19.38
CA LEU A 16 -1.14 20.62 18.18
C LEU A 16 -2.54 20.58 17.54
N LEU A 17 -3.32 21.65 17.72
CA LEU A 17 -4.75 21.67 17.43
C LEU A 17 -5.09 21.52 15.94
N PRO A 18 -4.48 22.27 14.98
CA PRO A 18 -4.84 22.15 13.57
C PRO A 18 -4.33 20.87 12.94
N THR A 19 -5.23 20.10 12.30
CA THR A 19 -4.86 18.85 11.59
C THR A 19 -3.85 19.09 10.47
N SER A 20 -3.97 20.21 9.76
CA SER A 20 -3.04 20.58 8.68
C SER A 20 -1.62 20.82 9.20
N GLU A 21 -1.47 21.41 10.38
CA GLU A 21 -0.16 21.61 11.01
C GLU A 21 0.44 20.27 11.46
N ARG A 22 -0.38 19.37 12.03
CA ARG A 22 0.07 18.02 12.37
C ARG A 22 0.53 17.22 11.14
N ALA A 23 -0.22 17.30 10.04
CA ALA A 23 0.16 16.65 8.79
C ALA A 23 1.46 17.21 8.20
N ALA A 24 1.63 18.54 8.27
CA ALA A 24 2.87 19.20 7.86
C ALA A 24 4.07 18.76 8.72
N ALA A 25 3.90 18.74 10.04
CA ALA A 25 4.92 18.29 10.99
C ALA A 25 5.31 16.81 10.74
N ILE A 26 4.33 15.92 10.54
CA ILE A 26 4.59 14.52 10.20
C ILE A 26 5.44 14.39 8.93
N ARG A 27 5.12 15.13 7.87
CA ARG A 27 5.87 15.07 6.61
C ARG A 27 7.28 15.65 6.75
N GLU A 28 7.44 16.77 7.47
CA GLU A 28 8.75 17.38 7.74
C GLU A 28 9.64 16.43 8.55
N ASP A 29 9.13 15.88 9.64
CA ASP A 29 9.86 14.93 10.47
C ASP A 29 10.18 13.63 9.72
N ALA A 30 9.23 13.10 8.94
CA ALA A 30 9.45 11.91 8.14
C ALA A 30 10.55 12.10 7.10
N LEU A 31 10.58 13.27 6.44
CA LEU A 31 11.66 13.64 5.51
C LEU A 31 13.00 13.76 6.22
N ALA A 32 13.03 14.42 7.37
CA ALA A 32 14.26 14.60 8.15
C ALA A 32 14.83 13.26 8.64
N VAL A 33 13.97 12.36 9.17
CA VAL A 33 14.37 11.03 9.63
C VAL A 33 14.86 10.16 8.48
N ALA A 34 14.18 10.17 7.33
CA ALA A 34 14.60 9.45 6.14
C ALA A 34 15.97 9.93 5.62
N GLN A 35 16.13 11.25 5.46
CA GLN A 35 17.40 11.86 5.02
C GLN A 35 18.54 11.60 6.00
N GLY A 36 18.29 11.64 7.30
CA GLY A 36 19.27 11.30 8.34
C GLY A 36 19.80 9.86 8.23
N ALA A 37 19.00 8.96 7.68
CA ALA A 37 19.37 7.57 7.39
C ALA A 37 19.93 7.37 5.96
N GLY A 38 20.05 8.42 5.16
CA GLY A 38 20.47 8.35 3.76
C GLY A 38 19.43 7.71 2.83
N LEU A 39 18.15 7.77 3.19
CA LEU A 39 17.02 7.20 2.47
C LEU A 39 16.07 8.30 1.96
N GLU A 40 15.20 7.95 1.05
CA GLU A 40 14.12 8.80 0.54
C GLU A 40 12.77 8.32 1.07
N LEU A 41 11.93 9.28 1.47
CA LEU A 41 10.54 9.03 1.85
C LEU A 41 9.71 8.73 0.59
N VAL A 42 8.93 7.65 0.61
CA VAL A 42 7.84 7.47 -0.34
C VAL A 42 6.68 8.37 0.12
N ASP A 43 6.55 9.54 -0.50
CA ASP A 43 5.59 10.58 -0.09
C ASP A 43 4.15 10.09 -0.29
N ASP A 44 3.33 10.23 0.76
CA ASP A 44 1.91 9.91 0.76
C ASP A 44 1.17 10.93 1.63
N GLU A 45 0.62 11.95 0.98
CA GLU A 45 -0.10 13.04 1.64
C GLU A 45 -1.37 12.52 2.34
N ALA A 46 -2.07 11.56 1.74
CA ALA A 46 -3.27 10.97 2.34
C ALA A 46 -2.94 10.21 3.63
N LEU A 47 -1.82 9.48 3.65
CA LEU A 47 -1.33 8.79 4.83
C LEU A 47 -0.89 9.77 5.93
N ALA A 48 -0.27 10.90 5.55
CA ALA A 48 0.09 11.95 6.50
C ALA A 48 -1.15 12.58 7.16
N LEU A 49 -2.19 12.86 6.38
CA LEU A 49 -3.47 13.36 6.89
C LEU A 49 -4.17 12.33 7.79
N GLU A 50 -4.14 11.05 7.43
CA GLU A 50 -4.70 9.98 8.24
C GLU A 50 -3.99 9.89 9.60
N ASN A 51 -2.66 9.87 9.62
CA ASN A 51 -1.88 9.88 10.86
C ASN A 51 -2.13 11.16 11.69
N ALA A 52 -2.26 12.31 11.04
CA ALA A 52 -2.62 13.56 11.72
C ALA A 52 -4.00 13.52 12.39
N GLY A 53 -4.92 12.71 11.87
CA GLY A 53 -6.22 12.44 12.49
C GLY A 53 -6.14 11.50 13.70
N LEU A 54 -5.09 10.69 13.79
CA LEU A 54 -4.89 9.69 14.85
C LEU A 54 -4.00 10.20 16.00
N THR A 55 -3.34 11.35 15.83
CA THR A 55 -2.37 11.89 16.78
C THR A 55 -2.66 13.34 17.11
N GLU A 56 -2.29 13.78 18.31
CA GLU A 56 -2.34 15.18 18.74
C GLU A 56 -0.95 15.82 18.81
N TRP A 57 0.07 15.00 19.10
CA TRP A 57 1.49 15.38 19.16
C TRP A 57 2.32 14.35 18.41
N PRO A 58 2.33 14.39 17.06
CA PRO A 58 2.96 13.38 16.27
C PRO A 58 4.48 13.36 16.48
N THR A 59 5.04 12.16 16.58
CA THR A 59 6.47 11.91 16.63
C THR A 59 6.79 10.78 15.66
N VAL A 60 7.74 10.98 14.76
CA VAL A 60 8.11 10.00 13.75
C VAL A 60 9.26 9.13 14.23
N LEU A 61 9.09 7.83 14.17
CA LEU A 61 10.10 6.83 14.54
C LEU A 61 10.39 5.92 13.36
N MET A 62 11.66 5.48 13.24
CA MET A 62 12.10 4.54 12.20
C MET A 62 12.24 3.14 12.77
N GLY A 63 11.60 2.17 12.11
CA GLY A 63 11.76 0.74 12.36
C GLY A 63 12.32 0.00 11.16
N THR A 64 12.58 -1.29 11.36
CA THR A 64 13.17 -2.19 10.36
C THR A 64 12.31 -3.44 10.19
N PHE A 65 12.45 -4.09 9.04
CA PHE A 65 11.92 -5.44 8.81
C PHE A 65 12.95 -6.32 8.10
N ASP A 66 12.71 -7.62 8.09
CA ASP A 66 13.65 -8.59 7.54
C ASP A 66 13.79 -8.40 6.02
N GLN A 67 15.03 -8.43 5.54
CA GLN A 67 15.36 -8.16 4.14
C GLN A 67 14.72 -9.16 3.17
N GLU A 68 14.42 -10.37 3.61
CA GLU A 68 13.76 -11.40 2.79
C GLU A 68 12.37 -11.00 2.27
N PHE A 69 11.69 -10.05 2.93
CA PHE A 69 10.40 -9.56 2.45
C PHE A 69 10.51 -8.69 1.19
N LEU A 70 11.71 -8.18 0.88
CA LEU A 70 11.94 -7.39 -0.35
C LEU A 70 11.86 -8.24 -1.63
N ASP A 71 11.70 -9.55 -1.53
CA ASP A 71 11.41 -10.44 -2.67
C ASP A 71 9.95 -10.34 -3.13
N VAL A 72 9.07 -9.79 -2.28
CA VAL A 72 7.67 -9.47 -2.62
C VAL A 72 7.62 -8.14 -3.37
N PRO A 73 6.73 -7.97 -4.36
CA PRO A 73 6.56 -6.68 -5.04
C PRO A 73 6.38 -5.52 -4.05
N GLU A 74 7.09 -4.42 -4.27
CA GLU A 74 7.11 -3.30 -3.32
C GLU A 74 5.72 -2.71 -3.04
N GLU A 75 4.84 -2.72 -4.02
CA GLU A 75 3.48 -2.20 -3.88
C GLU A 75 2.66 -3.03 -2.87
N CYS A 76 2.90 -4.34 -2.80
CA CYS A 76 2.27 -5.20 -1.79
C CYS A 76 2.75 -4.83 -0.38
N LEU A 77 4.06 -4.62 -0.22
CA LEU A 77 4.64 -4.24 1.07
C LEU A 77 4.18 -2.85 1.50
N ILE A 78 4.17 -1.88 0.59
CA ILE A 78 3.68 -0.51 0.83
C ILE A 78 2.22 -0.56 1.26
N THR A 79 1.38 -1.29 0.52
CA THR A 79 -0.05 -1.41 0.82
C THR A 79 -0.28 -2.07 2.17
N SER A 80 0.43 -3.17 2.46
CA SER A 80 0.31 -3.88 3.74
C SER A 80 0.69 -2.99 4.93
N MET A 81 1.84 -2.31 4.86
CA MET A 81 2.29 -1.42 5.94
C MET A 81 1.38 -0.21 6.13
N LYS A 82 0.87 0.37 5.03
CA LYS A 82 -0.09 1.48 5.05
C LYS A 82 -1.44 1.04 5.63
N ALA A 83 -2.00 -0.05 5.12
CA ALA A 83 -3.34 -0.50 5.52
C ALA A 83 -3.39 -0.91 7.00
N HIS A 84 -2.40 -1.69 7.45
CA HIS A 84 -2.44 -2.29 8.79
C HIS A 84 -1.84 -1.42 9.90
N GLN A 85 -0.78 -0.66 9.62
CA GLN A 85 -0.03 0.08 10.64
C GLN A 85 0.17 1.56 10.35
N LYS A 86 -0.40 2.07 9.26
CA LYS A 86 -0.27 3.49 8.86
C LYS A 86 1.19 3.95 8.78
N CYS A 87 2.08 3.04 8.38
CA CYS A 87 3.51 3.30 8.25
C CYS A 87 3.87 3.80 6.86
N PHE A 88 4.84 4.72 6.79
CA PHE A 88 5.45 5.17 5.54
C PHE A 88 6.59 4.25 5.14
N SER A 89 6.74 4.08 3.84
CA SER A 89 7.81 3.31 3.23
C SER A 89 8.99 4.20 2.83
N LEU A 90 10.17 3.61 2.74
CA LEU A 90 11.40 4.29 2.38
C LEU A 90 12.07 3.62 1.18
N ARG A 91 12.83 4.40 0.40
CA ARG A 91 13.64 3.93 -0.73
C ARG A 91 15.10 4.30 -0.57
N ASP A 92 15.97 3.46 -1.11
CA ASP A 92 17.37 3.79 -1.30
C ASP A 92 17.51 4.69 -2.56
N PRO A 93 17.97 5.94 -2.42
CA PRO A 93 18.09 6.87 -3.55
C PRO A 93 19.09 6.43 -4.62
N LYS A 94 20.02 5.53 -4.29
CA LYS A 94 21.03 5.03 -5.23
C LYS A 94 20.48 3.95 -6.16
N THR A 95 19.59 3.13 -5.64
CA THR A 95 19.03 1.97 -6.37
C THR A 95 17.61 2.23 -6.85
N GLY A 96 16.90 3.21 -6.26
CA GLY A 96 15.49 3.48 -6.45
C GLY A 96 14.57 2.38 -5.88
N ARG A 97 15.15 1.36 -5.22
CA ARG A 97 14.41 0.23 -4.66
C ARG A 97 13.95 0.52 -3.24
N MET A 98 12.89 -0.16 -2.83
CA MET A 98 12.42 -0.12 -1.45
C MET A 98 13.52 -0.54 -0.48
N ALA A 99 13.68 0.22 0.60
CA ALA A 99 14.55 -0.12 1.71
C ALA A 99 13.79 -0.97 2.74
N ASN A 100 14.47 -1.85 3.47
CA ASN A 100 13.88 -2.61 4.56
C ASN A 100 13.72 -1.76 5.84
N ARG A 101 13.16 -0.58 5.66
CA ARG A 101 12.90 0.43 6.70
C ARG A 101 11.49 0.98 6.53
N PHE A 102 10.88 1.35 7.62
CA PHE A 102 9.58 2.05 7.63
C PHE A 102 9.59 3.17 8.66
N LEU A 103 8.67 4.13 8.52
CA LEU A 103 8.42 5.13 9.54
C LEU A 103 7.02 4.93 10.10
N CYS A 104 6.92 4.92 11.42
CA CYS A 104 5.65 4.96 12.13
C CYS A 104 5.49 6.29 12.86
N VAL A 105 4.24 6.71 13.02
CA VAL A 105 3.89 7.95 13.74
C VAL A 105 3.28 7.55 15.09
N THR A 106 3.85 8.08 16.16
CA THR A 106 3.37 7.91 17.54
C THR A 106 2.83 9.22 18.09
N ASN A 107 2.00 9.15 19.13
CA ASN A 107 1.38 10.33 19.77
C ASN A 107 2.11 10.80 21.03
N LEU A 108 3.41 10.50 21.17
CA LEU A 108 4.16 10.90 22.33
C LEU A 108 5.68 10.89 22.08
N ILE A 109 6.40 11.66 22.87
CA ILE A 109 7.84 11.56 23.02
C ILE A 109 8.11 10.58 24.16
N ALA A 110 8.54 9.36 23.82
CA ALA A 110 8.80 8.32 24.80
C ALA A 110 10.12 8.57 25.56
N ALA A 111 10.15 8.24 26.84
CA ALA A 111 11.32 8.44 27.70
C ALA A 111 12.54 7.57 27.30
N ASP A 112 12.28 6.44 26.62
CA ASP A 112 13.29 5.52 26.09
C ASP A 112 13.71 5.85 24.65
N GLY A 113 13.34 7.02 24.13
CA GLY A 113 13.57 7.37 22.72
C GLY A 113 12.70 6.59 21.73
N GLY A 114 11.69 5.84 22.21
CA GLY A 114 10.75 5.08 21.39
C GLY A 114 11.20 3.63 21.11
N GLU A 115 12.22 3.12 21.77
CA GLU A 115 12.74 1.77 21.53
C GLU A 115 11.65 0.68 21.65
N GLN A 116 10.83 0.73 22.71
CA GLN A 116 9.74 -0.24 22.89
C GLN A 116 8.63 -0.09 21.84
N ILE A 117 8.34 1.14 21.42
CA ILE A 117 7.36 1.42 20.37
C ILE A 117 7.85 0.87 19.03
N ILE A 118 9.12 1.11 18.69
CA ILE A 118 9.75 0.59 17.48
C ILE A 118 9.69 -0.94 17.48
N ALA A 119 10.15 -1.60 18.55
CA ALA A 119 10.14 -3.06 18.67
C ALA A 119 8.72 -3.65 18.56
N GLY A 120 7.72 -2.99 19.12
CA GLY A 120 6.32 -3.37 18.98
C GLY A 120 5.83 -3.29 17.54
N ASN A 121 6.11 -2.18 16.84
CA ASN A 121 5.75 -2.00 15.44
C ASN A 121 6.49 -2.99 14.53
N GLU A 122 7.79 -3.20 14.73
CA GLU A 122 8.58 -4.19 13.97
C GLU A 122 7.99 -5.60 14.06
N LYS A 123 7.53 -5.99 15.25
CA LYS A 123 6.88 -7.29 15.45
C LYS A 123 5.58 -7.41 14.66
N VAL A 124 4.76 -6.37 14.65
CA VAL A 124 3.48 -6.38 13.89
C VAL A 124 3.75 -6.33 12.39
N ILE A 125 4.64 -5.44 11.94
CA ILE A 125 5.03 -5.35 10.53
C ILE A 125 5.58 -6.68 10.03
N ARG A 126 6.45 -7.34 10.79
CA ARG A 126 6.96 -8.67 10.42
C ARG A 126 5.82 -9.68 10.20
N ALA A 127 4.82 -9.72 11.08
CA ALA A 127 3.69 -10.62 10.90
C ALA A 127 2.89 -10.31 9.63
N ARG A 128 2.60 -9.02 9.37
CA ARG A 128 1.87 -8.59 8.17
C ARG A 128 2.61 -8.82 6.87
N LEU A 129 3.93 -8.58 6.88
CA LEU A 129 4.75 -8.85 5.69
C LEU A 129 4.94 -10.35 5.45
N ALA A 130 4.95 -11.17 6.51
CA ALA A 130 4.94 -12.63 6.37
C ALA A 130 3.64 -13.13 5.73
N ASP A 131 2.48 -12.56 6.11
CA ASP A 131 1.20 -12.86 5.46
C ASP A 131 1.24 -12.46 3.97
N ALA A 132 1.73 -11.25 3.65
CA ALA A 132 1.85 -10.79 2.27
C ALA A 132 2.80 -11.67 1.43
N LYS A 133 3.94 -12.08 2.01
CA LYS A 133 4.86 -13.01 1.37
C LYS A 133 4.22 -14.38 1.10
N PHE A 134 3.48 -14.89 2.08
CA PHE A 134 2.74 -16.14 1.91
C PHE A 134 1.72 -16.06 0.78
N PHE A 135 0.91 -15.00 0.71
CA PHE A 135 -0.05 -14.81 -0.39
C PHE A 135 0.66 -14.71 -1.74
N TRP A 136 1.76 -13.95 -1.81
CA TRP A 136 2.57 -13.83 -3.01
C TRP A 136 3.09 -15.18 -3.51
N GLU A 137 3.67 -16.00 -2.62
CA GLU A 137 4.20 -17.33 -2.95
C GLU A 137 3.09 -18.28 -3.37
N GLN A 138 1.94 -18.28 -2.68
CA GLN A 138 0.79 -19.11 -3.04
C GLN A 138 0.21 -18.74 -4.42
N ASP A 139 0.10 -17.45 -4.70
CA ASP A 139 -0.45 -16.98 -5.97
C ASP A 139 0.46 -17.33 -7.15
N LEU A 140 1.79 -17.32 -6.98
CA LEU A 140 2.76 -17.70 -8.01
C LEU A 140 2.67 -19.17 -8.42
N ASP A 141 2.13 -20.05 -7.57
CA ASP A 141 1.88 -21.45 -7.90
C ASP A 141 0.70 -21.66 -8.86
N HIS A 142 -0.09 -20.60 -9.12
CA HIS A 142 -1.27 -20.61 -9.95
C HIS A 142 -1.12 -19.73 -11.21
N PRO A 143 -1.05 -20.32 -12.42
CA PRO A 143 -1.05 -19.54 -13.66
C PRO A 143 -2.29 -18.67 -13.82
N LEU A 144 -2.14 -17.49 -14.44
CA LEU A 144 -3.28 -16.57 -14.70
C LEU A 144 -4.44 -17.24 -15.47
N ASP A 145 -4.18 -18.22 -16.30
CA ASP A 145 -5.23 -18.98 -17.01
C ASP A 145 -6.12 -19.77 -16.05
N GLU A 146 -5.54 -20.37 -15.03
CA GLU A 146 -6.32 -21.08 -14.00
C GLU A 146 -7.12 -20.10 -13.16
N MET A 147 -6.53 -18.94 -12.82
CA MET A 147 -7.21 -17.86 -12.13
C MET A 147 -8.38 -17.33 -12.99
N ALA A 148 -8.17 -17.10 -14.29
CA ALA A 148 -9.21 -16.63 -15.20
C ALA A 148 -10.40 -17.60 -15.28
N ALA A 149 -10.16 -18.89 -15.22
CA ALA A 149 -11.25 -19.89 -15.20
C ALA A 149 -12.14 -19.74 -13.96
N LYS A 150 -11.57 -19.38 -12.79
CA LYS A 150 -12.32 -19.19 -11.53
C LYS A 150 -13.22 -17.96 -11.53
N LEU A 151 -13.08 -17.03 -12.48
CA LEU A 151 -13.93 -15.83 -12.62
C LEU A 151 -15.41 -16.14 -12.86
N GLU A 152 -15.74 -17.35 -13.27
CA GLU A 152 -17.14 -17.81 -13.38
C GLU A 152 -17.87 -17.82 -12.05
N ASN A 153 -17.14 -17.95 -10.94
CA ASN A 153 -17.70 -18.01 -9.60
C ASN A 153 -17.95 -16.62 -8.99
N ILE A 154 -17.51 -15.54 -9.67
CA ILE A 154 -17.69 -14.16 -9.21
C ILE A 154 -18.83 -13.52 -9.99
N THR A 155 -19.94 -13.20 -9.31
CA THR A 155 -21.05 -12.48 -9.93
C THR A 155 -20.64 -11.03 -10.23
N PHE A 156 -20.67 -10.65 -11.51
CA PHE A 156 -20.48 -9.26 -11.90
C PHE A 156 -21.78 -8.46 -11.69
N HIS A 157 -22.88 -8.96 -12.21
CA HIS A 157 -24.19 -8.33 -12.06
C HIS A 157 -25.31 -9.34 -12.33
N ALA A 158 -26.41 -9.29 -11.56
CA ALA A 158 -27.50 -10.26 -11.63
C ALA A 158 -28.08 -10.49 -13.06
N LYS A 159 -28.08 -9.45 -13.92
CA LYS A 159 -28.58 -9.52 -15.30
C LYS A 159 -27.48 -9.73 -16.35
N PHE A 160 -26.22 -9.48 -16.01
CA PHE A 160 -25.08 -9.52 -16.95
C PHE A 160 -24.13 -10.68 -16.72
N GLY A 161 -24.43 -11.53 -15.74
CA GLY A 161 -23.70 -12.76 -15.48
C GLY A 161 -22.47 -12.58 -14.59
N SER A 162 -21.52 -13.49 -14.75
CA SER A 162 -20.27 -13.54 -13.99
C SER A 162 -19.19 -12.58 -14.50
N GLN A 163 -18.09 -12.48 -13.77
CA GLN A 163 -16.89 -11.77 -14.25
C GLN A 163 -16.30 -12.45 -15.49
N LYS A 164 -16.42 -13.77 -15.63
CA LYS A 164 -16.03 -14.50 -16.83
C LYS A 164 -16.84 -14.04 -18.05
N ASP A 165 -18.18 -14.01 -17.94
CA ASP A 165 -19.05 -13.51 -19.01
C ASP A 165 -18.70 -12.07 -19.42
N ARG A 166 -18.33 -11.23 -18.42
CA ARG A 166 -17.87 -9.85 -18.68
C ARG A 166 -16.56 -9.84 -19.45
N VAL A 167 -15.59 -10.64 -19.03
CA VAL A 167 -14.26 -10.74 -19.66
C VAL A 167 -14.38 -11.25 -21.10
N GLU A 168 -15.25 -12.21 -21.39
CA GLU A 168 -15.50 -12.73 -22.74
C GLU A 168 -16.04 -11.62 -23.66
N ARG A 169 -16.98 -10.79 -23.18
CA ARG A 169 -17.47 -9.63 -23.94
C ARG A 169 -16.36 -8.59 -24.18
N ILE A 170 -15.51 -8.32 -23.17
CA ILE A 170 -14.38 -7.40 -23.30
C ILE A 170 -13.37 -7.94 -24.34
N ALA A 171 -13.08 -9.24 -24.31
CA ALA A 171 -12.14 -9.87 -25.22
C ALA A 171 -12.59 -9.80 -26.69
N GLU A 172 -13.88 -10.01 -26.93
CA GLU A 172 -14.45 -9.89 -28.28
C GLU A 172 -14.41 -8.44 -28.79
N LEU A 173 -14.76 -7.47 -27.94
CA LEU A 173 -14.65 -6.04 -28.27
C LEU A 173 -13.20 -5.61 -28.52
N ALA A 174 -12.28 -6.05 -27.67
CA ALA A 174 -10.85 -5.72 -27.81
C ALA A 174 -10.29 -6.24 -29.15
N HIS A 175 -10.65 -7.46 -29.54
CA HIS A 175 -10.28 -8.05 -30.82
C HIS A 175 -10.79 -7.21 -32.00
N GLN A 176 -12.06 -6.81 -31.97
CA GLN A 176 -12.68 -6.02 -33.05
C GLN A 176 -12.06 -4.62 -33.15
N ILE A 177 -11.82 -3.95 -32.02
CA ILE A 177 -11.24 -2.59 -31.98
C ILE A 177 -9.77 -2.60 -32.42
N ALA A 178 -9.00 -3.63 -32.08
CA ALA A 178 -7.58 -3.71 -32.37
C ALA A 178 -7.28 -3.52 -33.87
N GLY A 179 -8.08 -4.09 -34.77
CA GLY A 179 -7.93 -3.91 -36.20
C GLY A 179 -8.16 -2.47 -36.70
N SER A 180 -8.82 -1.63 -35.89
CA SER A 180 -9.08 -0.22 -36.21
C SER A 180 -7.98 0.73 -35.75
N VAL A 181 -7.02 0.25 -34.93
CA VAL A 181 -5.94 1.04 -34.32
C VAL A 181 -4.55 0.45 -34.60
N ASP A 182 -4.41 -0.36 -35.65
CA ASP A 182 -3.18 -1.03 -36.06
C ASP A 182 -2.51 -1.86 -34.94
N ALA A 183 -3.32 -2.45 -34.05
CA ALA A 183 -2.87 -3.38 -33.00
C ALA A 183 -3.17 -4.82 -33.41
N ASP A 184 -2.41 -5.79 -32.85
CA ASP A 184 -2.66 -7.21 -33.09
C ASP A 184 -3.94 -7.68 -32.37
N PRO A 185 -4.98 -8.14 -33.12
CA PRO A 185 -6.26 -8.54 -32.55
C PRO A 185 -6.17 -9.72 -31.59
N ASP A 186 -5.29 -10.69 -31.86
CA ASP A 186 -5.17 -11.89 -31.02
C ASP A 186 -4.48 -11.57 -29.68
N SER A 187 -3.46 -10.73 -29.70
CA SER A 187 -2.82 -10.20 -28.48
C SER A 187 -3.79 -9.35 -27.66
N ALA A 188 -4.61 -8.52 -28.30
CA ALA A 188 -5.63 -7.72 -27.63
C ALA A 188 -6.69 -8.59 -26.96
N ARG A 189 -7.17 -9.62 -27.66
CA ARG A 189 -8.09 -10.63 -27.11
C ARG A 189 -7.47 -11.35 -25.92
N ARG A 190 -6.23 -11.81 -26.04
CA ARG A 190 -5.51 -12.51 -24.98
C ARG A 190 -5.33 -11.63 -23.74
N ALA A 191 -4.88 -10.39 -23.91
CA ALA A 191 -4.75 -9.43 -22.81
C ALA A 191 -6.09 -9.21 -22.09
N ALA A 192 -7.17 -9.07 -22.84
CA ALA A 192 -8.52 -8.90 -22.30
C ALA A 192 -8.99 -10.13 -21.51
N GLN A 193 -8.68 -11.34 -21.98
CA GLN A 193 -9.03 -12.59 -21.28
C GLN A 193 -8.37 -12.71 -19.90
N LEU A 194 -7.17 -12.12 -19.72
CA LEU A 194 -6.40 -12.17 -18.47
C LEU A 194 -6.56 -10.94 -17.58
N CYS A 195 -7.11 -9.83 -18.10
CA CYS A 195 -7.09 -8.51 -17.42
C CYS A 195 -7.81 -8.44 -16.07
N LYS A 196 -8.55 -9.47 -15.68
CA LYS A 196 -9.27 -9.58 -14.41
C LYS A 196 -8.93 -10.87 -13.65
N ALA A 197 -7.98 -11.66 -14.15
CA ALA A 197 -7.66 -12.97 -13.60
C ALA A 197 -7.18 -12.87 -12.14
N ASP A 198 -6.46 -11.81 -11.80
CA ASP A 198 -5.94 -11.54 -10.46
C ASP A 198 -7.01 -11.25 -9.39
N LEU A 199 -8.26 -11.05 -9.77
CA LEU A 199 -9.38 -10.90 -8.82
C LEU A 199 -9.58 -12.10 -7.89
N VAL A 200 -9.08 -13.27 -8.29
CA VAL A 200 -9.22 -14.51 -7.50
C VAL A 200 -7.94 -14.88 -6.76
N SER A 201 -6.91 -14.03 -6.84
CA SER A 201 -5.67 -14.21 -6.09
C SER A 201 -5.87 -13.91 -4.61
N GLU A 202 -5.07 -14.54 -3.75
CA GLU A 202 -5.08 -14.27 -2.31
C GLU A 202 -4.65 -12.83 -2.02
N MET A 203 -3.63 -12.33 -2.76
CA MET A 203 -3.14 -10.97 -2.61
C MET A 203 -4.21 -9.92 -2.90
N VAL A 204 -4.98 -10.07 -3.98
CA VAL A 204 -6.07 -9.12 -4.33
C VAL A 204 -7.28 -9.34 -3.43
N GLY A 205 -7.47 -10.55 -2.88
CA GLY A 205 -8.47 -10.82 -1.86
C GLY A 205 -8.24 -10.00 -0.58
N GLU A 206 -6.98 -9.89 -0.15
CA GLU A 206 -6.58 -9.09 1.02
C GLU A 206 -6.46 -7.59 0.69
N PHE A 207 -5.89 -7.26 -0.48
CA PHE A 207 -5.64 -5.89 -0.92
C PHE A 207 -6.31 -5.60 -2.27
N PRO A 208 -7.62 -5.29 -2.30
CA PRO A 208 -8.38 -5.06 -3.54
C PRO A 208 -7.84 -3.95 -4.44
N GLU A 209 -7.14 -2.97 -3.86
CA GLU A 209 -6.49 -1.88 -4.58
C GLU A 209 -5.33 -2.33 -5.47
N LEU A 210 -4.78 -3.52 -5.24
CA LEU A 210 -3.70 -4.11 -6.05
C LEU A 210 -4.21 -4.83 -7.30
N GLN A 211 -5.53 -4.85 -7.53
CA GLN A 211 -6.12 -5.45 -8.72
C GLN A 211 -5.55 -4.83 -10.00
N GLY A 212 -5.22 -5.66 -10.96
CA GLY A 212 -4.61 -5.29 -12.22
C GLY A 212 -3.09 -5.17 -12.14
N LEU A 213 -2.56 -4.61 -11.04
CA LEU A 213 -1.13 -4.58 -10.77
C LEU A 213 -0.60 -6.01 -10.55
N MET A 214 -1.29 -6.79 -9.71
CA MET A 214 -0.91 -8.17 -9.45
C MET A 214 -1.01 -9.05 -10.70
N GLY A 215 -2.02 -8.84 -11.53
CA GLY A 215 -2.11 -9.51 -12.83
C GLY A 215 -0.94 -9.22 -13.77
N ARG A 216 -0.24 -8.10 -13.61
CA ARG A 216 1.00 -7.81 -14.35
C ARG A 216 2.19 -8.61 -13.81
N TYR A 217 2.25 -8.83 -12.50
CA TYR A 217 3.34 -9.59 -11.88
C TYR A 217 3.19 -11.10 -12.13
N TYR A 218 1.97 -11.62 -12.05
CA TYR A 218 1.65 -13.03 -12.32
C TYR A 218 1.69 -13.36 -13.82
#